data_91b7b0688b71b9b2d6d65e2d4647e0b4
#
_entry.id   91b7b0688b71b9b2d6d65e2d4647e0b4
#
_cell.length_a   1.000
_cell.length_b   1.000
_cell.length_c   1.000
_cell.angle_alpha   90.00
_cell.angle_beta   90.00
_cell.angle_gamma   90.00
#
_symmetry.space_group_name_H-M   'P 1'
#
loop_
_entity.id
_entity.type
_entity.pdbx_description
1 polymer ?
#
loop_
_entity_poly.entity_id
_entity_poly.type
_entity_poly.pdbx_seq_one_letter_code
_entity_poly.pdbx_strand_id
1 'polypeptide(L)'
;MTVPGSYILADDPITINAGRRTVTLLVRNTGDRAAQIGSHFHFFEVNRALEFDRPQAMGMRLNIPAGTSVRFEPGQEREVELVEVAGSKRAVGFNGLTMGSVTAVWNVKTAIDKANALGFRSTPEADMPPLPPTPAASADAASANTARGGN
;
A
#
# COMPACT_ATOMS: atom_id res chain seq x y z
N MET A 1 -2.49 43.51 -6.31
CA MET A 1 -3.48 43.21 -5.26
C MET A 1 -3.83 41.72 -5.36
N THR A 2 -3.54 40.95 -4.35
CA THR A 2 -4.02 39.56 -4.25
C THR A 2 -5.48 39.57 -3.77
N VAL A 3 -6.34 38.88 -4.52
CA VAL A 3 -7.74 38.71 -4.13
C VAL A 3 -7.79 37.78 -2.92
N PRO A 4 -8.56 38.08 -1.85
CA PRO A 4 -8.73 37.16 -0.73
C PRO A 4 -9.16 35.77 -1.21
N GLY A 5 -8.42 34.72 -0.78
CA GLY A 5 -8.65 33.34 -1.23
C GLY A 5 -7.87 32.91 -2.48
N SER A 6 -7.03 33.79 -3.05
CA SER A 6 -6.12 33.39 -4.14
C SER A 6 -4.98 32.51 -3.61
N TYR A 7 -4.58 31.50 -4.39
CA TYR A 7 -3.45 30.63 -4.08
C TYR A 7 -2.17 31.25 -4.66
N ILE A 8 -1.11 31.21 -3.87
CA ILE A 8 0.26 31.48 -4.32
C ILE A 8 0.92 30.11 -4.48
N LEU A 9 1.12 29.69 -5.71
CA LEU A 9 1.73 28.40 -6.05
C LEU A 9 3.23 28.58 -6.23
N ALA A 10 4.00 27.61 -5.72
CA ALA A 10 5.41 27.47 -6.07
C ALA A 10 5.53 26.73 -7.41
N ASP A 11 6.56 27.04 -8.19
CA ASP A 11 6.80 26.43 -9.51
C ASP A 11 7.44 25.03 -9.39
N ASP A 12 8.06 24.73 -8.25
CA ASP A 12 8.76 23.47 -8.04
C ASP A 12 7.80 22.32 -7.74
N PRO A 13 8.04 21.12 -8.30
CA PRO A 13 7.26 19.93 -7.98
C PRO A 13 7.48 19.50 -6.52
N ILE A 14 6.41 19.02 -5.88
CA ILE A 14 6.48 18.47 -4.52
C ILE A 14 6.65 16.97 -4.59
N THR A 15 7.75 16.45 -3.99
CA THR A 15 7.95 15.01 -3.84
C THR A 15 7.04 14.45 -2.75
N ILE A 16 6.20 13.49 -3.10
CA ILE A 16 5.33 12.79 -2.15
C ILE A 16 5.93 11.42 -1.78
N ASN A 17 5.66 10.94 -0.56
CA ASN A 17 6.01 9.59 -0.09
C ASN A 17 7.50 9.23 -0.18
N ALA A 18 8.40 10.21 -0.14
CA ALA A 18 9.84 9.97 -0.19
C ALA A 18 10.31 9.00 0.90
N GLY A 19 11.21 8.06 0.54
CA GLY A 19 11.80 7.09 1.47
C GLY A 19 10.88 5.97 1.97
N ARG A 20 9.63 5.90 1.52
CA ARG A 20 8.72 4.80 1.83
C ARG A 20 8.90 3.62 0.87
N ARG A 21 8.63 2.41 1.36
CA ARG A 21 8.63 1.22 0.54
C ARG A 21 7.54 1.31 -0.52
N THR A 22 7.90 1.02 -1.77
CA THR A 22 6.97 0.91 -2.90
C THR A 22 7.01 -0.49 -3.50
N VAL A 23 5.94 -0.86 -4.18
CA VAL A 23 5.85 -2.09 -4.97
C VAL A 23 5.01 -1.80 -6.21
N THR A 24 5.41 -2.35 -7.35
CA THR A 24 4.63 -2.30 -8.58
C THR A 24 3.95 -3.65 -8.79
N LEU A 25 2.64 -3.62 -8.96
CA LEU A 25 1.83 -4.82 -9.18
C LEU A 25 1.04 -4.71 -10.49
N LEU A 26 0.94 -5.82 -11.19
CA LEU A 26 0.00 -5.98 -12.29
C LEU A 26 -1.38 -6.30 -11.72
N VAL A 27 -2.37 -5.49 -12.06
CA VAL A 27 -3.75 -5.63 -11.59
C VAL A 27 -4.65 -5.87 -12.79
N ARG A 28 -5.45 -6.92 -12.72
CA ARG A 28 -6.41 -7.32 -13.74
C ARG A 28 -7.84 -7.21 -13.21
N ASN A 29 -8.70 -6.54 -13.94
CA ASN A 29 -10.13 -6.55 -13.64
C ASN A 29 -10.79 -7.77 -14.32
N THR A 30 -11.15 -8.77 -13.52
CA THR A 30 -11.80 -10.01 -14.00
C THR A 30 -13.33 -9.93 -13.99
N GLY A 31 -13.87 -8.80 -13.55
CA GLY A 31 -15.33 -8.56 -13.51
C GLY A 31 -15.89 -8.02 -14.81
N ASP A 32 -17.18 -7.82 -14.82
CA ASP A 32 -17.96 -7.28 -15.94
C ASP A 32 -18.25 -5.77 -15.81
N ARG A 33 -17.76 -5.15 -14.73
CA ARG A 33 -17.93 -3.73 -14.42
C ARG A 33 -16.61 -3.07 -14.13
N ALA A 34 -16.52 -1.75 -14.42
CA ALA A 34 -15.38 -0.96 -14.04
C ALA A 34 -15.26 -0.85 -12.51
N ALA A 35 -14.03 -0.88 -12.00
CA ALA A 35 -13.71 -0.64 -10.61
C ALA A 35 -12.84 0.61 -10.49
N GLN A 36 -13.20 1.52 -9.58
CA GLN A 36 -12.44 2.74 -9.32
C GLN A 36 -11.91 2.72 -7.88
N ILE A 37 -10.61 2.87 -7.72
CA ILE A 37 -9.93 2.77 -6.44
C ILE A 37 -9.32 4.12 -6.08
N GLY A 38 -9.70 4.63 -4.91
CA GLY A 38 -9.16 5.90 -4.39
C GLY A 38 -7.73 5.75 -3.85
N SER A 39 -7.03 6.87 -3.80
CA SER A 39 -5.62 6.96 -3.40
C SER A 39 -5.31 6.36 -2.02
N HIS A 40 -6.24 6.48 -1.07
CA HIS A 40 -6.02 6.08 0.33
C HIS A 40 -6.75 4.81 0.74
N PHE A 41 -7.32 4.07 -0.21
CA PHE A 41 -7.92 2.77 0.09
C PHE A 41 -6.82 1.74 0.35
N HIS A 42 -6.97 0.90 1.38
CA HIS A 42 -6.08 -0.22 1.65
C HIS A 42 -6.14 -1.22 0.48
N PHE A 43 -5.09 -1.27 -0.35
CA PHE A 43 -5.16 -1.93 -1.65
C PHE A 43 -5.38 -3.44 -1.55
N PHE A 44 -4.90 -4.08 -0.48
CA PHE A 44 -5.18 -5.49 -0.19
C PHE A 44 -6.69 -5.80 -0.19
N GLU A 45 -7.54 -4.86 0.26
CA GLU A 45 -8.98 -5.05 0.45
C GLU A 45 -9.84 -4.53 -0.70
N VAL A 46 -9.25 -4.10 -1.82
CA VAL A 46 -10.02 -3.60 -2.96
C VAL A 46 -10.92 -4.68 -3.55
N ASN A 47 -11.84 -4.25 -4.40
CA ASN A 47 -12.86 -5.08 -5.05
C ASN A 47 -12.37 -6.50 -5.34
N ARG A 48 -13.14 -7.50 -4.91
CA ARG A 48 -12.81 -8.94 -5.07
C ARG A 48 -12.62 -9.40 -6.52
N ALA A 49 -13.18 -8.66 -7.49
CA ALA A 49 -13.02 -8.95 -8.91
C ALA A 49 -11.66 -8.50 -9.48
N LEU A 50 -10.91 -7.68 -8.74
CA LEU A 50 -9.55 -7.33 -9.12
C LEU A 50 -8.60 -8.43 -8.68
N GLU A 51 -7.84 -8.96 -9.63
CA GLU A 51 -6.84 -10.02 -9.44
C GLU A 51 -5.44 -9.42 -9.48
N PHE A 52 -4.66 -9.68 -8.47
CA PHE A 52 -3.26 -9.25 -8.31
C PHE A 52 -2.64 -10.02 -7.15
N ASP A 53 -1.35 -9.86 -6.91
CA ASP A 53 -0.68 -10.41 -5.73
C ASP A 53 -1.15 -9.68 -4.45
N ARG A 54 -2.25 -10.15 -3.89
CA ARG A 54 -2.85 -9.53 -2.68
C ARG A 54 -1.92 -9.54 -1.48
N PRO A 55 -1.20 -10.61 -1.15
CA PRO A 55 -0.24 -10.59 -0.05
C PRO A 55 0.78 -9.45 -0.13
N GLN A 56 1.31 -9.14 -1.31
CA GLN A 56 2.22 -8.02 -1.49
C GLN A 56 1.58 -6.64 -1.29
N ALA A 57 0.27 -6.54 -1.50
CA ALA A 57 -0.49 -5.30 -1.28
C ALA A 57 -0.86 -5.07 0.19
N MET A 58 -0.53 -5.99 1.10
CA MET A 58 -0.82 -5.83 2.53
C MET A 58 -0.11 -4.61 3.09
N GLY A 59 -0.88 -3.72 3.72
CA GLY A 59 -0.37 -2.46 4.25
C GLY A 59 0.03 -1.43 3.20
N MET A 60 -0.48 -1.56 1.97
CA MET A 60 -0.16 -0.69 0.86
C MET A 60 -1.38 0.10 0.38
N ARG A 61 -1.15 1.26 -0.20
CA ARG A 61 -2.10 2.10 -0.90
C ARG A 61 -1.54 2.56 -2.24
N LEU A 62 -2.37 3.06 -3.13
CA LEU A 62 -1.89 3.63 -4.39
C LEU A 62 -0.91 4.80 -4.13
N ASN A 63 0.21 4.81 -4.86
CA ASN A 63 1.19 5.91 -4.82
C ASN A 63 0.79 7.02 -5.81
N ILE A 64 -0.33 7.64 -5.53
CA ILE A 64 -0.89 8.74 -6.33
C ILE A 64 -1.27 9.90 -5.39
N PRO A 65 -1.44 11.12 -5.91
CA PRO A 65 -1.85 12.26 -5.11
C PRO A 65 -3.17 12.02 -4.37
N ALA A 66 -3.27 12.54 -3.14
CA ALA A 66 -4.49 12.46 -2.33
C ALA A 66 -5.70 13.01 -3.10
N GLY A 67 -6.84 12.33 -2.97
CA GLY A 67 -8.09 12.72 -3.64
C GLY A 67 -8.19 12.27 -5.10
N THR A 68 -7.17 11.63 -5.66
CA THR A 68 -7.20 11.01 -6.99
C THR A 68 -7.54 9.53 -6.92
N SER A 69 -7.79 8.91 -8.06
CA SER A 69 -8.19 7.51 -8.16
C SER A 69 -7.68 6.87 -9.44
N VAL A 70 -7.61 5.55 -9.45
CA VAL A 70 -7.31 4.73 -10.63
C VAL A 70 -8.54 3.92 -10.98
N ARG A 71 -8.92 3.93 -12.26
CA ARG A 71 -10.05 3.18 -12.80
C ARG A 71 -9.54 1.99 -13.60
N PHE A 72 -10.15 0.83 -13.38
CA PHE A 72 -9.90 -0.43 -14.10
C PHE A 72 -11.14 -0.81 -14.88
N GLU A 73 -11.08 -0.79 -16.21
CA GLU A 73 -12.18 -1.25 -17.06
C GLU A 73 -12.29 -2.78 -17.04
N PRO A 74 -13.47 -3.34 -17.37
CA PRO A 74 -13.63 -4.80 -17.47
C PRO A 74 -12.59 -5.44 -18.39
N GLY A 75 -11.90 -6.47 -17.90
CA GLY A 75 -10.86 -7.18 -18.64
C GLY A 75 -9.52 -6.44 -18.80
N GLN A 76 -9.42 -5.21 -18.30
CA GLN A 76 -8.17 -4.43 -18.37
C GLN A 76 -7.13 -4.98 -17.42
N GLU A 77 -5.89 -5.07 -17.92
CA GLU A 77 -4.68 -5.26 -17.12
C GLU A 77 -3.92 -3.94 -17.05
N ARG A 78 -3.45 -3.59 -15.85
CA ARG A 78 -2.72 -2.34 -15.63
C ARG A 78 -1.73 -2.50 -14.50
N GLU A 79 -0.51 -2.04 -14.73
CA GLU A 79 0.46 -1.87 -13.65
C GLU A 79 0.14 -0.64 -12.79
N VAL A 80 0.26 -0.81 -11.49
CA VAL A 80 0.11 0.28 -10.51
C VAL A 80 1.25 0.23 -9.52
N GLU A 81 1.71 1.40 -9.12
CA GLU A 81 2.66 1.54 -8.02
C GLU A 81 1.90 1.73 -6.72
N LEU A 82 2.23 0.95 -5.73
CA LEU A 82 1.73 1.05 -4.37
C LEU A 82 2.82 1.58 -3.45
N VAL A 83 2.41 2.27 -2.39
CA VAL A 83 3.29 2.75 -1.33
C VAL A 83 2.77 2.28 0.03
N GLU A 84 3.66 1.96 0.95
CA GLU A 84 3.27 1.53 2.29
C GLU A 84 2.51 2.62 3.04
N VAL A 85 1.52 2.22 3.84
CA VAL A 85 0.83 3.13 4.75
C VAL A 85 1.75 3.53 5.90
N ALA A 86 1.66 4.78 6.33
CA ALA A 86 2.44 5.31 7.45
C ALA A 86 1.69 5.15 8.79
N GLY A 87 2.24 5.77 9.83
CA GLY A 87 1.64 5.83 11.15
C GLY A 87 1.67 4.50 11.89
N SER A 88 0.60 4.14 12.58
CA SER A 88 0.52 2.96 13.44
C SER A 88 0.46 1.62 12.67
N LYS A 89 0.54 1.63 11.34
CA LYS A 89 0.47 0.42 10.50
C LYS A 89 -0.78 -0.42 10.81
N ARG A 90 -1.93 0.23 10.82
CA ARG A 90 -3.23 -0.41 11.07
C ARG A 90 -4.21 -0.04 9.96
N ALA A 91 -4.97 -1.03 9.50
CA ALA A 91 -6.07 -0.86 8.55
C ALA A 91 -7.37 -1.36 9.20
N VAL A 92 -8.33 -0.44 9.37
CA VAL A 92 -9.62 -0.72 10.00
C VAL A 92 -10.73 -0.14 9.12
N GLY A 93 -11.80 -0.88 8.95
CA GLY A 93 -12.88 -0.54 8.02
C GLY A 93 -12.66 -1.18 6.65
N PHE A 94 -12.71 -0.42 5.59
CA PHE A 94 -12.62 -0.89 4.20
C PHE A 94 -13.61 -2.03 3.93
N ASN A 95 -13.15 -3.18 3.48
CA ASN A 95 -13.97 -4.36 3.29
C ASN A 95 -13.91 -5.36 4.48
N GLY A 96 -13.36 -4.92 5.60
CA GLY A 96 -13.37 -5.68 6.86
C GLY A 96 -12.46 -6.91 6.86
N LEU A 97 -11.45 -6.98 5.98
CA LEU A 97 -10.56 -8.14 5.91
C LEU A 97 -9.48 -8.08 6.98
N THR A 98 -8.84 -6.94 7.14
CA THR A 98 -7.66 -6.80 8.01
C THR A 98 -8.05 -6.42 9.44
N MET A 99 -8.87 -5.41 9.62
CA MET A 99 -9.39 -4.93 10.91
C MET A 99 -8.34 -4.84 12.01
N GLY A 100 -7.14 -4.37 11.68
CA GLY A 100 -6.04 -4.30 12.64
C GLY A 100 -4.67 -4.07 12.03
N SER A 101 -3.65 -4.63 12.66
CA SER A 101 -2.26 -4.50 12.23
C SER A 101 -2.01 -5.10 10.85
N VAL A 102 -1.32 -4.37 9.99
CA VAL A 102 -0.87 -4.84 8.67
C VAL A 102 0.52 -5.49 8.72
N THR A 103 1.13 -5.55 9.90
CA THR A 103 2.48 -6.11 10.10
C THR A 103 2.52 -7.31 11.05
N ALA A 104 1.52 -7.45 11.91
CA ALA A 104 1.43 -8.60 12.82
C ALA A 104 1.12 -9.88 12.05
N VAL A 105 2.03 -10.84 12.06
CA VAL A 105 1.99 -12.07 11.24
C VAL A 105 0.66 -12.82 11.39
N TRP A 106 0.15 -12.98 12.61
CA TRP A 106 -1.13 -13.66 12.85
C TRP A 106 -2.32 -12.92 12.21
N ASN A 107 -2.33 -11.58 12.26
CA ASN A 107 -3.41 -10.79 11.69
C ASN A 107 -3.35 -10.78 10.15
N VAL A 108 -2.16 -10.68 9.60
CA VAL A 108 -1.92 -10.77 8.16
C VAL A 108 -2.38 -12.12 7.61
N LYS A 109 -1.99 -13.21 8.28
CA LYS A 109 -2.43 -14.56 7.89
C LYS A 109 -3.94 -14.69 7.94
N THR A 110 -4.57 -14.26 9.02
CA THR A 110 -6.04 -14.29 9.18
C THR A 110 -6.74 -13.48 8.08
N ALA A 111 -6.20 -12.31 7.72
CA ALA A 111 -6.75 -11.47 6.65
C ALA A 111 -6.66 -12.14 5.28
N ILE A 112 -5.54 -12.80 4.98
CA ILE A 112 -5.34 -13.55 3.73
C ILE A 112 -6.31 -14.74 3.68
N ASP A 113 -6.41 -15.53 4.73
CA ASP A 113 -7.34 -16.67 4.81
C ASP A 113 -8.79 -16.21 4.61
N LYS A 114 -9.16 -15.09 5.23
CA LYS A 114 -10.49 -14.49 5.08
C LYS A 114 -10.75 -13.99 3.65
N ALA A 115 -9.78 -13.34 3.03
CA ALA A 115 -9.88 -12.88 1.64
C ALA A 115 -10.13 -14.06 0.69
N ASN A 116 -9.38 -15.14 0.85
CA ASN A 116 -9.53 -16.35 0.06
C ASN A 116 -10.92 -16.98 0.26
N ALA A 117 -11.39 -17.11 1.50
CA ALA A 117 -12.69 -17.67 1.82
C ALA A 117 -13.85 -16.85 1.26
N LEU A 118 -13.70 -15.53 1.15
CA LEU A 118 -14.71 -14.60 0.61
C LEU A 118 -14.61 -14.39 -0.91
N GLY A 119 -13.70 -15.08 -1.59
CA GLY A 119 -13.54 -15.03 -3.04
C GLY A 119 -12.87 -13.75 -3.56
N PHE A 120 -12.04 -13.11 -2.76
CA PHE A 120 -11.15 -12.03 -3.23
C PHE A 120 -10.04 -12.65 -4.07
N ARG A 121 -9.99 -12.30 -5.35
CA ARG A 121 -9.04 -12.91 -6.29
C ARG A 121 -7.62 -12.49 -6.00
N SER A 122 -6.71 -13.45 -6.08
CA SER A 122 -5.28 -13.25 -5.96
C SER A 122 -4.57 -14.03 -7.07
N THR A 123 -3.48 -13.47 -7.59
CA THR A 123 -2.63 -14.19 -8.53
C THR A 123 -2.10 -15.46 -7.86
N PRO A 124 -2.15 -16.63 -8.54
CA PRO A 124 -1.60 -17.86 -7.99
C PRO A 124 -0.11 -17.70 -7.65
N GLU A 125 0.33 -18.35 -6.57
CA GLU A 125 1.73 -18.28 -6.10
C GLU A 125 2.76 -18.68 -7.17
N ALA A 126 2.37 -19.56 -8.10
CA ALA A 126 3.22 -19.98 -9.22
C ALA A 126 3.53 -18.86 -10.23
N ASP A 127 2.68 -17.84 -10.30
CA ASP A 127 2.82 -16.71 -11.23
C ASP A 127 3.33 -15.44 -10.52
N MET A 128 3.67 -15.55 -9.24
CA MET A 128 4.20 -14.44 -8.47
C MET A 128 5.66 -14.15 -8.82
N PRO A 129 6.02 -12.92 -9.16
CA PRO A 129 7.43 -12.56 -9.25
C PRO A 129 8.10 -12.72 -7.87
N PRO A 130 9.40 -13.09 -7.83
CA PRO A 130 10.11 -13.25 -6.57
C PRO A 130 10.05 -11.96 -5.76
N LEU A 131 9.79 -12.09 -4.46
CA LEU A 131 9.76 -10.97 -3.53
C LEU A 131 11.07 -10.17 -3.64
N PRO A 132 11.02 -8.84 -3.73
CA PRO A 132 12.22 -8.03 -3.65
C PRO A 132 12.92 -8.32 -2.31
N PRO A 133 14.27 -8.35 -2.29
CA PRO A 133 15.00 -8.61 -1.06
C PRO A 133 14.59 -7.59 0.01
N THR A 134 14.26 -8.09 1.17
CA THR A 134 14.01 -7.25 2.34
C THR A 134 15.23 -6.36 2.54
N PRO A 135 15.10 -5.02 2.56
CA PRO A 135 16.24 -4.17 2.88
C PRO A 135 16.77 -4.61 4.25
N ALA A 136 18.05 -4.99 4.28
CA ALA A 136 18.74 -5.33 5.53
C ALA A 136 18.51 -4.18 6.51
N ALA A 137 18.00 -4.47 7.69
CA ALA A 137 17.88 -3.51 8.76
C ALA A 137 19.27 -2.86 8.91
N SER A 138 19.35 -1.55 8.70
CA SER A 138 20.57 -0.79 8.91
C SER A 138 20.99 -0.97 10.36
N ALA A 139 22.03 -1.77 10.56
CA ALA A 139 22.72 -1.91 11.83
C ALA A 139 23.55 -0.66 12.06
N ASP A 140 22.91 0.44 12.45
CA ASP A 140 23.57 1.65 12.90
C ASP A 140 22.72 2.36 13.96
N ALA A 141 22.56 1.70 15.09
CA ALA A 141 22.08 2.34 16.31
C ALA A 141 22.67 1.65 17.55
N ALA A 142 23.96 1.39 17.53
CA ALA A 142 24.66 0.89 18.70
C ALA A 142 26.09 1.46 18.78
N SER A 143 26.19 2.78 18.96
CA SER A 143 27.45 3.39 19.43
C SER A 143 27.23 4.83 19.88
N ALA A 144 26.61 5.03 21.01
CA ALA A 144 26.75 6.27 21.77
C ALA A 144 26.16 6.10 23.18
N ASN A 145 26.78 5.28 23.99
CA ASN A 145 26.67 5.49 25.45
C ASN A 145 27.79 4.77 26.21
N THR A 146 28.98 5.30 26.11
CA THR A 146 30.05 4.97 27.05
C THR A 146 30.94 6.19 27.24
N ALA A 147 30.59 7.05 28.16
CA ALA A 147 31.53 7.90 28.90
C ALA A 147 30.78 8.88 29.82
N ARG A 148 30.58 8.48 31.04
CA ARG A 148 30.68 9.34 32.24
C ARG A 148 30.46 8.50 33.47
N GLY A 149 31.55 8.03 34.01
CA GLY A 149 31.66 7.53 35.35
C GLY A 149 33.11 7.69 35.75
N GLY A 150 33.41 8.69 36.53
CA GLY A 150 34.75 8.89 37.04
C GLY A 150 34.84 10.20 37.81
N ASN A 151 34.49 10.25 39.03
CA ASN A 151 35.19 10.68 40.23
C ASN A 151 34.19 11.11 41.30
#